data_9e5366139202eb88bdcc5f7b34783479
#
_entry.id   9e5366139202eb88bdcc5f7b34783479
#
_cell.length_a   1.000
_cell.length_b   1.000
_cell.length_c   1.000
_cell.angle_alpha   90.00
_cell.angle_beta   90.00
_cell.angle_gamma   90.00
#
_symmetry.space_group_name_H-M   'P 1'
#
loop_
_entity.id
_entity.type
_entity.pdbx_description
1 polymer ?
#
loop_
_entity_poly.entity_id
_entity_poly.type
_entity_poly.pdbx_seq_one_letter_code
_entity_poly.pdbx_strand_id
1 'polypeptide(L)'
;GDASAGGLAASIASPIIGKLLDKYGVRLILTISILVLGLSTISLAWATIPLLFYVFYGLGRVIFSSSVQIGASVLVAQWFIRRRGTATGILFLCHASGMIIFPLLSSILIHSVGWQNAWIVLGILVWLIALFPVSFLILQRPEDAGLRPDGIQVDKSISAISEPESEPSWTLSEALSTKPLWILGLAGGILFLIQTGVNIHIGAYILDRGLSFTL
;
A
#
# COMPACT_ATOMS: atom_id res chain seq x y z
N GLY A 1 -0.85 -17.83 -13.70
CA GLY A 1 0.26 -18.19 -12.81
C GLY A 1 0.93 -17.02 -12.11
N ASP A 2 1.14 -15.90 -12.81
CA ASP A 2 2.10 -14.87 -12.38
C ASP A 2 1.58 -13.95 -11.25
N ALA A 3 0.28 -13.68 -11.23
CA ALA A 3 -0.35 -12.92 -10.14
C ALA A 3 -0.25 -13.67 -8.80
N SER A 4 -0.30 -14.98 -8.85
CA SER A 4 -0.20 -15.86 -7.67
C SER A 4 1.23 -15.92 -7.13
N ALA A 5 2.24 -15.98 -8.01
CA ALA A 5 3.64 -16.01 -7.61
C ALA A 5 4.06 -14.68 -6.94
N GLY A 6 3.63 -13.53 -7.49
CA GLY A 6 3.85 -12.22 -6.89
C GLY A 6 3.17 -12.06 -5.53
N GLY A 7 1.96 -12.61 -5.37
CA GLY A 7 1.24 -12.62 -4.09
C GLY A 7 1.94 -13.46 -3.02
N LEU A 8 2.42 -14.65 -3.37
CA LEU A 8 3.18 -15.51 -2.45
C LEU A 8 4.51 -14.86 -2.04
N ALA A 9 5.23 -14.28 -2.99
CA ALA A 9 6.47 -13.55 -2.69
C ALA A 9 6.22 -12.37 -1.76
N ALA A 10 5.15 -11.60 -1.97
CA ALA A 10 4.75 -10.50 -1.10
C ALA A 10 4.39 -11.00 0.32
N SER A 11 3.69 -12.12 0.44
CA SER A 11 3.33 -12.70 1.74
C SER A 11 4.57 -13.11 2.55
N ILE A 12 5.59 -13.68 1.88
CA ILE A 12 6.86 -14.03 2.51
C ILE A 12 7.66 -12.77 2.87
N ALA A 13 7.62 -11.74 2.04
CA ALA A 13 8.31 -10.48 2.29
C ALA A 13 7.67 -9.65 3.43
N SER A 14 6.36 -9.79 3.66
CA SER A 14 5.61 -8.96 4.62
C SER A 14 6.17 -8.98 6.04
N PRO A 15 6.54 -10.12 6.66
CA PRO A 15 7.13 -10.12 8.00
C PRO A 15 8.53 -9.46 8.06
N ILE A 16 9.28 -9.55 6.96
CA ILE A 16 10.61 -8.92 6.85
C ILE A 16 10.42 -7.40 6.78
N ILE A 17 9.49 -6.95 5.95
CA ILE A 17 9.16 -5.52 5.80
C ILE A 17 8.62 -4.96 7.11
N GLY A 18 7.77 -5.69 7.84
CA GLY A 18 7.31 -5.28 9.17
C GLY A 18 8.48 -4.98 10.11
N LYS A 19 9.44 -5.90 10.22
CA LYS A 19 10.66 -5.70 11.04
C LYS A 19 11.51 -4.51 10.56
N LEU A 20 11.59 -4.29 9.25
CA LEU A 20 12.31 -3.15 8.69
C LEU A 20 11.62 -1.82 9.02
N LEU A 21 10.28 -1.77 8.95
CA LEU A 21 9.48 -0.62 9.34
C LEU A 21 9.69 -0.27 10.81
N ASP A 22 9.71 -1.28 11.70
CA ASP A 22 9.95 -1.09 13.13
C ASP A 22 11.37 -0.58 13.41
N LYS A 23 12.38 -1.09 12.67
CA LYS A 23 13.79 -0.76 12.91
C LYS A 23 14.21 0.57 12.31
N TYR A 24 13.82 0.85 11.07
CA TYR A 24 14.29 2.02 10.30
C TYR A 24 13.25 3.13 10.19
N GLY A 25 12.03 2.85 10.62
CA GLY A 25 10.92 3.79 10.55
C GLY A 25 10.17 3.79 9.23
N VAL A 26 8.91 4.16 9.31
CA VAL A 26 7.95 4.07 8.20
C VAL A 26 8.34 5.02 7.07
N ARG A 27 8.76 6.26 7.38
CA ARG A 27 9.12 7.27 6.40
C ARG A 27 10.23 6.81 5.44
N LEU A 28 11.33 6.28 5.99
CA LEU A 28 12.49 5.86 5.20
C LEU A 28 12.13 4.66 4.31
N ILE A 29 11.46 3.66 4.87
CA ILE A 29 11.08 2.45 4.13
C ILE A 29 10.08 2.78 3.02
N LEU A 30 9.08 3.63 3.28
CA LEU A 30 8.14 4.08 2.25
C LEU A 30 8.84 4.88 1.15
N THR A 31 9.75 5.78 1.50
CA THR A 31 10.49 6.58 0.52
C THR A 31 11.29 5.69 -0.43
N ILE A 32 12.05 4.72 0.12
CA ILE A 32 12.81 3.76 -0.69
C ILE A 32 11.86 2.90 -1.54
N SER A 33 10.77 2.44 -0.96
CA SER A 33 9.80 1.59 -1.66
C SER A 33 9.15 2.32 -2.84
N ILE A 34 8.80 3.60 -2.68
CA ILE A 34 8.24 4.42 -3.75
C ILE A 34 9.27 4.73 -4.83
N LEU A 35 10.53 4.98 -4.45
CA LEU A 35 11.63 5.12 -5.41
C LEU A 35 11.79 3.87 -6.27
N VAL A 36 11.87 2.71 -5.64
CA VAL A 36 12.03 1.44 -6.37
C VAL A 36 10.77 1.11 -7.19
N LEU A 37 9.57 1.42 -6.68
CA LEU A 37 8.31 1.23 -7.41
C LEU A 37 8.27 2.07 -8.69
N GLY A 38 8.60 3.36 -8.60
CA GLY A 38 8.64 4.24 -9.77
C GLY A 38 9.72 3.82 -10.76
N LEU A 39 10.92 3.43 -10.28
CA LEU A 39 11.99 2.91 -11.12
C LEU A 39 11.57 1.62 -11.84
N SER A 40 10.94 0.69 -11.11
CA SER A 40 10.39 -0.55 -11.65
C SER A 40 9.36 -0.27 -12.75
N THR A 41 8.47 0.70 -12.52
CA THR A 41 7.45 1.13 -13.50
C THR A 41 8.10 1.75 -14.75
N ILE A 42 9.09 2.61 -14.60
CA ILE A 42 9.84 3.21 -15.70
C ILE A 42 10.59 2.13 -16.50
N SER A 43 11.20 1.16 -15.82
CA SER A 43 11.95 0.07 -16.46
C SER A 43 11.07 -0.81 -17.36
N LEU A 44 9.77 -0.86 -17.14
CA LEU A 44 8.83 -1.56 -18.02
C LEU A 44 8.80 -1.00 -19.44
N ALA A 45 9.17 0.27 -19.65
CA ALA A 45 9.28 0.87 -20.97
C ALA A 45 10.32 0.16 -21.87
N TRP A 46 11.34 -0.46 -21.27
CA TRP A 46 12.40 -1.20 -21.99
C TRP A 46 12.26 -2.72 -21.87
N ALA A 47 11.15 -3.21 -21.33
CA ALA A 47 10.90 -4.64 -21.19
C ALA A 47 10.50 -5.27 -22.54
N THR A 48 11.48 -5.49 -23.42
CA THR A 48 11.28 -6.08 -24.75
C THR A 48 11.16 -7.61 -24.72
N ILE A 49 11.67 -8.25 -23.66
CA ILE A 49 11.60 -9.70 -23.47
C ILE A 49 10.65 -10.02 -22.31
N PRO A 50 9.85 -11.11 -22.40
CA PRO A 50 8.90 -11.48 -21.35
C PRO A 50 9.55 -11.59 -19.99
N LEU A 51 10.77 -12.11 -19.88
CA LEU A 51 11.49 -12.26 -18.62
C LEU A 51 11.71 -10.93 -17.91
N LEU A 52 12.14 -9.87 -18.63
CA LEU A 52 12.33 -8.53 -18.06
C LEU A 52 11.01 -7.94 -17.58
N PHE A 53 9.94 -8.16 -18.34
CA PHE A 53 8.60 -7.74 -17.93
C PHE A 53 8.21 -8.39 -16.59
N TYR A 54 8.37 -9.70 -16.44
CA TYR A 54 8.05 -10.41 -15.21
C TYR A 54 8.89 -9.94 -14.03
N VAL A 55 10.18 -9.67 -14.24
CA VAL A 55 11.07 -9.19 -13.19
C VAL A 55 10.64 -7.81 -12.70
N PHE A 56 10.49 -6.84 -13.61
CA PHE A 56 10.14 -5.46 -13.22
C PHE A 56 8.72 -5.36 -12.68
N TYR A 57 7.75 -6.00 -13.35
CA TYR A 57 6.37 -6.03 -12.88
C TYR A 57 6.25 -6.75 -11.52
N GLY A 58 6.90 -7.90 -11.38
CA GLY A 58 6.92 -8.67 -10.14
C GLY A 58 7.54 -7.89 -8.98
N LEU A 59 8.66 -7.20 -9.21
CA LEU A 59 9.31 -6.35 -8.22
C LEU A 59 8.37 -5.23 -7.76
N GLY A 60 7.77 -4.49 -8.70
CA GLY A 60 6.82 -3.43 -8.38
C GLY A 60 5.62 -3.96 -7.58
N ARG A 61 5.09 -5.12 -7.96
CA ARG A 61 3.96 -5.74 -7.28
C ARG A 61 4.29 -6.18 -5.85
N VAL A 62 5.45 -6.78 -5.63
CA VAL A 62 5.91 -7.18 -4.28
C VAL A 62 6.08 -5.95 -3.41
N ILE A 63 6.74 -4.92 -3.89
CA ILE A 63 6.95 -3.67 -3.13
C ILE A 63 5.63 -3.00 -2.79
N PHE A 64 4.72 -2.88 -3.75
CA PHE A 64 3.41 -2.28 -3.52
C PHE A 64 2.61 -3.05 -2.46
N SER A 65 2.52 -4.38 -2.60
CA SER A 65 1.69 -5.21 -1.72
C SER A 65 2.29 -5.37 -0.31
N SER A 66 3.61 -5.34 -0.16
CA SER A 66 4.26 -5.49 1.14
C SER A 66 4.57 -4.15 1.80
N SER A 67 5.40 -3.31 1.17
CA SER A 67 5.92 -2.11 1.82
C SER A 67 4.91 -0.96 1.84
N VAL A 68 4.26 -0.68 0.69
CA VAL A 68 3.39 0.51 0.58
C VAL A 68 2.10 0.30 1.36
N GLN A 69 1.44 -0.85 1.21
CA GLN A 69 0.18 -1.12 1.92
C GLN A 69 0.39 -1.26 3.43
N ILE A 70 1.43 -1.99 3.86
CA ILE A 70 1.71 -2.15 5.29
C ILE A 70 2.14 -0.81 5.89
N GLY A 71 3.05 -0.09 5.22
CA GLY A 71 3.53 1.20 5.69
C GLY A 71 2.42 2.25 5.83
N ALA A 72 1.49 2.32 4.88
CA ALA A 72 0.33 3.20 4.98
C ALA A 72 -0.58 2.83 6.16
N SER A 73 -0.82 1.54 6.38
CA SER A 73 -1.62 1.06 7.52
C SER A 73 -0.96 1.34 8.86
N VAL A 74 0.36 1.18 8.95
CA VAL A 74 1.15 1.50 10.16
C VAL A 74 1.10 2.99 10.44
N LEU A 75 1.26 3.86 9.44
CA LEU A 75 1.11 5.31 9.62
C LEU A 75 -0.26 5.68 10.18
N VAL A 76 -1.34 5.16 9.60
CA VAL A 76 -2.69 5.41 10.11
C VAL A 76 -2.82 4.95 11.57
N ALA A 77 -2.26 3.79 11.90
CA ALA A 77 -2.30 3.27 13.26
C ALA A 77 -1.51 4.13 14.27
N GLN A 78 -0.39 4.72 13.85
CA GLN A 78 0.45 5.59 14.69
C GLN A 78 -0.16 7.00 14.90
N TRP A 79 -0.79 7.55 13.87
CA TRP A 79 -1.33 8.91 13.92
C TRP A 79 -2.74 8.99 14.48
N PHE A 80 -3.54 7.91 14.35
CA PHE A 80 -4.95 7.89 14.73
C PHE A 80 -5.24 6.73 15.67
N ILE A 81 -5.64 7.02 16.90
CA ILE A 81 -6.10 6.02 17.87
C ILE A 81 -7.63 6.00 17.89
N ARG A 82 -8.24 7.12 18.24
CA ARG A 82 -9.70 7.25 18.38
C ARG A 82 -10.43 7.27 17.04
N ARG A 83 -9.84 7.91 16.02
CA ARG A 83 -10.41 8.06 14.66
C ARG A 83 -9.81 7.10 13.64
N ARG A 84 -9.19 6.02 14.09
CA ARG A 84 -8.51 5.02 13.23
C ARG A 84 -9.43 4.48 12.12
N GLY A 85 -10.71 4.17 12.45
CA GLY A 85 -11.68 3.69 11.45
C GLY A 85 -11.95 4.68 10.32
N THR A 86 -12.14 5.96 10.65
CA THR A 86 -12.36 7.02 9.65
C THR A 86 -11.11 7.22 8.78
N ALA A 87 -9.93 7.28 9.38
CA ALA A 87 -8.67 7.43 8.65
C ALA A 87 -8.41 6.25 7.72
N THR A 88 -8.66 5.03 8.18
CA THR A 88 -8.57 3.82 7.35
C THR A 88 -9.61 3.84 6.21
N GLY A 89 -10.83 4.28 6.48
CA GLY A 89 -11.87 4.45 5.45
C GLY A 89 -11.45 5.41 4.35
N ILE A 90 -10.85 6.56 4.69
CA ILE A 90 -10.32 7.52 3.73
C ILE A 90 -9.16 6.90 2.92
N LEU A 91 -8.25 6.16 3.58
CA LEU A 91 -7.17 5.46 2.89
C LEU A 91 -7.70 4.50 1.83
N PHE A 92 -8.70 3.69 2.16
CA PHE A 92 -9.32 2.76 1.21
C PHE A 92 -10.10 3.48 0.10
N LEU A 93 -10.74 4.61 0.41
CA LEU A 93 -11.41 5.43 -0.61
C LEU A 93 -10.41 5.98 -1.63
N CYS A 94 -9.27 6.49 -1.18
CA CYS A 94 -8.18 6.95 -2.06
C CYS A 94 -7.61 5.79 -2.89
N HIS A 95 -7.44 4.60 -2.29
CA HIS A 95 -7.00 3.40 -2.99
C HIS A 95 -7.99 3.00 -4.11
N ALA A 96 -9.29 2.94 -3.80
CA ALA A 96 -10.33 2.62 -4.76
C ALA A 96 -10.42 3.66 -5.90
N SER A 97 -10.28 4.95 -5.58
CA SER A 97 -10.23 6.02 -6.58
C SER A 97 -9.04 5.83 -7.55
N GLY A 98 -7.88 5.44 -7.03
CA GLY A 98 -6.72 5.11 -7.84
C GLY A 98 -6.99 3.97 -8.82
N MET A 99 -7.68 2.93 -8.40
CA MET A 99 -8.05 1.79 -9.26
C MET A 99 -8.96 2.18 -10.42
N ILE A 100 -9.71 3.28 -10.32
CA ILE A 100 -10.55 3.81 -11.41
C ILE A 100 -9.76 4.78 -12.30
N ILE A 101 -9.04 5.70 -11.67
CA ILE A 101 -8.37 6.81 -12.39
C ILE A 101 -7.17 6.31 -13.19
N PHE A 102 -6.32 5.45 -12.61
CA PHE A 102 -5.08 5.03 -13.27
C PHE A 102 -5.27 4.21 -14.54
N PRO A 103 -6.21 3.26 -14.65
CA PRO A 103 -6.47 2.57 -15.92
C PRO A 103 -6.94 3.51 -17.03
N LEU A 104 -7.82 4.48 -16.71
CA LEU A 104 -8.27 5.50 -17.67
C LEU A 104 -7.11 6.37 -18.14
N LEU A 105 -6.29 6.87 -17.21
CA LEU A 105 -5.11 7.65 -17.51
C LEU A 105 -4.11 6.86 -18.36
N SER A 106 -3.87 5.59 -18.01
CA SER A 106 -3.00 4.70 -18.75
C SER A 106 -3.49 4.50 -20.19
N SER A 107 -4.78 4.29 -20.40
CA SER A 107 -5.38 4.17 -21.73
C SER A 107 -5.16 5.43 -22.56
N ILE A 108 -5.43 6.60 -22.02
CA ILE A 108 -5.22 7.89 -22.69
C ILE A 108 -3.74 8.08 -23.06
N LEU A 109 -2.82 7.79 -22.14
CA LEU A 109 -1.39 7.91 -22.39
C LEU A 109 -0.91 6.94 -23.48
N ILE A 110 -1.35 5.69 -23.46
CA ILE A 110 -0.97 4.70 -24.47
C ILE A 110 -1.42 5.15 -25.89
N HIS A 111 -2.63 5.70 -26.00
CA HIS A 111 -3.13 6.20 -27.27
C HIS A 111 -2.44 7.48 -27.75
N SER A 112 -1.98 8.34 -26.83
CA SER A 112 -1.39 9.64 -27.20
C SER A 112 0.12 9.58 -27.45
N VAL A 113 0.88 8.85 -26.61
CA VAL A 113 2.36 8.85 -26.65
C VAL A 113 2.97 7.46 -26.86
N GLY A 114 2.15 6.43 -27.00
CA GLY A 114 2.58 5.04 -27.11
C GLY A 114 2.86 4.38 -25.78
N TRP A 115 2.89 3.04 -25.76
CA TRP A 115 2.96 2.27 -24.53
C TRP A 115 4.28 2.45 -23.76
N GLN A 116 5.41 2.60 -24.47
CA GLN A 116 6.72 2.81 -23.82
C GLN A 116 6.78 4.12 -23.06
N ASN A 117 6.40 5.23 -23.72
CA ASN A 117 6.39 6.55 -23.10
C ASN A 117 5.31 6.62 -21.99
N ALA A 118 4.20 5.90 -22.13
CA ALA A 118 3.18 5.81 -21.10
C ALA A 118 3.75 5.23 -19.79
N TRP A 119 4.56 4.18 -19.84
CA TRP A 119 5.22 3.63 -18.65
C TRP A 119 6.18 4.63 -17.99
N ILE A 120 6.94 5.39 -18.79
CA ILE A 120 7.85 6.42 -18.28
C ILE A 120 7.05 7.53 -17.57
N VAL A 121 5.99 8.03 -18.21
CA VAL A 121 5.13 9.07 -17.64
C VAL A 121 4.47 8.61 -16.35
N LEU A 122 3.93 7.39 -16.33
CA LEU A 122 3.31 6.82 -15.13
C LEU A 122 4.32 6.66 -13.97
N GLY A 123 5.54 6.21 -14.24
CA GLY A 123 6.57 6.09 -13.22
C GLY A 123 7.03 7.43 -12.66
N ILE A 124 7.17 8.45 -13.51
CA ILE A 124 7.46 9.83 -13.08
C ILE A 124 6.29 10.37 -12.25
N LEU A 125 5.05 10.10 -12.66
CA LEU A 125 3.84 10.50 -11.92
C LEU A 125 3.81 9.89 -10.53
N VAL A 126 4.19 8.61 -10.38
CA VAL A 126 4.33 7.96 -9.07
C VAL A 126 5.32 8.73 -8.20
N TRP A 127 6.47 9.14 -8.73
CA TRP A 127 7.44 9.94 -7.97
C TRP A 127 6.90 11.31 -7.60
N LEU A 128 6.27 12.02 -8.53
CA LEU A 128 5.74 13.35 -8.26
C LEU A 128 4.61 13.32 -7.22
N ILE A 129 3.68 12.38 -7.32
CA ILE A 129 2.51 12.31 -6.45
C ILE A 129 2.84 11.67 -5.10
N ALA A 130 3.68 10.63 -5.06
CA ALA A 130 3.90 9.87 -3.84
C ALA A 130 5.25 10.14 -3.18
N LEU A 131 6.35 10.24 -3.93
CA LEU A 131 7.68 10.39 -3.36
C LEU A 131 7.85 11.74 -2.66
N PHE A 132 7.41 12.83 -3.30
CA PHE A 132 7.54 14.17 -2.73
C PHE A 132 6.79 14.31 -1.40
N PRO A 133 5.47 14.00 -1.30
CA PRO A 133 4.76 14.08 -0.02
C PRO A 133 5.33 13.13 1.03
N VAL A 134 5.69 11.90 0.65
CA VAL A 134 6.20 10.91 1.60
C VAL A 134 7.55 11.32 2.17
N SER A 135 8.46 11.83 1.35
CA SER A 135 9.80 12.21 1.79
C SER A 135 9.82 13.50 2.60
N PHE A 136 8.93 14.47 2.32
CA PHE A 136 8.97 15.79 2.93
C PHE A 136 7.87 16.04 3.96
N LEU A 137 6.65 15.51 3.74
CA LEU A 137 5.49 15.82 4.58
C LEU A 137 5.22 14.76 5.65
N ILE A 138 5.65 13.50 5.44
CA ILE A 138 5.41 12.47 6.43
C ILE A 138 6.41 12.59 7.58
N LEU A 139 5.88 12.89 8.76
CA LEU A 139 6.57 12.73 10.03
C LEU A 139 6.37 11.30 10.53
N GLN A 140 7.41 10.73 11.09
CA GLN A 140 7.39 9.32 11.49
C GLN A 140 6.42 9.06 12.64
N ARG A 141 6.37 9.98 13.60
CA ARG A 141 5.50 9.91 14.77
C ARG A 141 4.87 11.27 15.05
N PRO A 142 3.64 11.31 15.60
CA PRO A 142 3.03 12.57 16.03
C PRO A 142 3.90 13.32 17.04
N GLU A 143 4.64 12.61 17.90
CA GLU A 143 5.53 13.18 18.90
C GLU A 143 6.66 14.01 18.29
N ASP A 144 7.13 13.65 17.08
CA ASP A 144 8.17 14.40 16.33
C ASP A 144 7.68 15.81 15.93
N ALA A 145 6.35 16.00 15.88
CA ALA A 145 5.69 17.28 15.64
C ALA A 145 5.23 17.97 16.94
N GLY A 146 5.53 17.43 18.11
CA GLY A 146 5.01 17.92 19.39
C GLY A 146 3.50 17.68 19.57
N LEU A 147 2.93 16.72 18.85
CA LEU A 147 1.52 16.35 18.89
C LEU A 147 1.37 14.98 19.54
N ARG A 148 0.21 14.76 20.14
CA ARG A 148 -0.26 13.41 20.51
C ARG A 148 -1.06 12.82 19.33
N PRO A 149 -1.26 11.49 19.28
CA PRO A 149 -2.18 10.88 18.32
C PRO A 149 -3.54 11.61 18.31
N ASP A 150 -4.23 11.58 17.17
CA ASP A 150 -5.46 12.34 16.91
C ASP A 150 -5.32 13.87 16.87
N GLY A 151 -4.08 14.41 16.82
CA GLY A 151 -3.80 15.84 16.68
C GLY A 151 -4.03 16.65 17.97
N ILE A 152 -4.06 16.01 19.11
CA ILE A 152 -4.20 16.69 20.41
C ILE A 152 -2.89 17.41 20.73
N GLN A 153 -2.95 18.72 20.94
CA GLN A 153 -1.79 19.50 21.39
C GLN A 153 -1.37 19.07 22.81
N VAL A 154 -0.08 18.90 23.00
CA VAL A 154 0.48 18.64 24.33
C VAL A 154 0.48 19.94 25.13
N ASP A 155 -0.52 20.18 25.95
CA ASP A 155 -0.51 21.27 26.89
C ASP A 155 0.47 20.95 28.03
N LYS A 156 1.59 21.66 28.07
CA LYS A 156 2.67 21.44 29.04
C LYS A 156 2.23 21.61 30.50
N SER A 157 1.09 22.24 30.72
CA SER A 157 0.54 22.48 32.07
C SER A 157 -0.24 21.31 32.67
N ILE A 158 -0.67 20.33 31.82
CA ILE A 158 -1.50 19.18 32.26
C ILE A 158 -0.70 17.88 32.26
N SER A 159 0.57 17.90 31.90
CA SER A 159 1.43 16.72 31.79
C SER A 159 1.70 15.97 33.12
N ALA A 160 1.22 16.48 34.25
CA ALA A 160 1.48 15.89 35.57
C ALA A 160 0.36 14.97 36.06
N ILE A 161 -0.81 14.87 35.41
CA ILE A 161 -1.98 14.22 36.03
C ILE A 161 -2.59 13.07 35.19
N SER A 162 -2.20 12.91 33.94
CA SER A 162 -2.73 11.82 33.11
C SER A 162 -1.60 11.26 32.22
N GLU A 163 -0.91 10.23 32.76
CA GLU A 163 -0.19 9.31 31.85
C GLU A 163 -1.21 8.76 30.85
N PRO A 164 -0.96 8.86 29.55
CA PRO A 164 -1.81 8.16 28.59
C PRO A 164 -1.72 6.68 28.94
N GLU A 165 -2.85 6.00 29.11
CA GLU A 165 -2.88 4.54 29.12
C GLU A 165 -2.05 4.08 27.91
N SER A 166 -0.84 3.66 28.15
CA SER A 166 0.03 3.10 27.13
C SER A 166 -0.70 1.87 26.61
N GLU A 167 -1.11 1.88 25.35
CA GLU A 167 -1.65 0.66 24.73
C GLU A 167 -0.65 -0.47 25.05
N PRO A 168 -1.11 -1.61 25.56
CA PRO A 168 -0.22 -2.71 25.92
C PRO A 168 0.59 -3.10 24.68
N SER A 169 1.91 -3.01 24.77
CA SER A 169 2.81 -3.42 23.72
C SER A 169 2.80 -4.95 23.62
N TRP A 170 2.05 -5.47 22.65
CA TRP A 170 1.99 -6.91 22.42
C TRP A 170 3.27 -7.39 21.71
N THR A 171 3.87 -8.42 22.28
CA THR A 171 4.91 -9.16 21.55
C THR A 171 4.27 -10.02 20.45
N LEU A 172 5.03 -10.35 19.40
CA LEU A 172 4.53 -11.19 18.32
C LEU A 172 3.99 -12.54 18.84
N SER A 173 4.64 -13.12 19.83
CA SER A 173 4.24 -14.39 20.44
C SER A 173 2.89 -14.27 21.15
N GLU A 174 2.67 -13.18 21.90
CA GLU A 174 1.41 -12.90 22.61
C GLU A 174 0.29 -12.67 21.59
N ALA A 175 0.54 -11.86 20.55
CA ALA A 175 -0.43 -11.61 19.50
C ALA A 175 -0.86 -12.90 18.79
N LEU A 176 0.10 -13.77 18.43
CA LEU A 176 -0.18 -15.07 17.80
C LEU A 176 -0.96 -16.05 18.70
N SER A 177 -0.91 -15.88 20.01
CA SER A 177 -1.68 -16.70 20.96
C SER A 177 -3.15 -16.28 21.08
N THR A 178 -3.52 -15.11 20.54
CA THR A 178 -4.88 -14.58 20.66
C THR A 178 -5.82 -15.13 19.59
N LYS A 179 -6.99 -15.64 20.02
CA LYS A 179 -8.04 -16.11 19.11
C LYS A 179 -8.58 -15.02 18.15
N PRO A 180 -8.78 -13.75 18.56
CA PRO A 180 -9.24 -12.68 17.69
C PRO A 180 -8.35 -12.46 16.47
N LEU A 181 -7.02 -12.59 16.60
CA LEU A 181 -6.10 -12.44 15.49
C LEU A 181 -6.38 -13.45 14.37
N TRP A 182 -6.55 -14.71 14.76
CA TRP A 182 -6.81 -15.78 13.79
C TRP A 182 -8.19 -15.69 13.14
N ILE A 183 -9.21 -15.30 13.92
CA ILE A 183 -10.57 -15.08 13.39
C ILE A 183 -10.57 -13.94 12.36
N LEU A 184 -9.96 -12.79 12.70
CA LEU A 184 -9.84 -11.66 11.80
C LEU A 184 -8.98 -11.99 10.56
N GLY A 185 -7.87 -12.70 10.75
CA GLY A 185 -7.01 -13.14 9.67
C GLY A 185 -7.72 -14.07 8.71
N LEU A 186 -8.48 -15.04 9.22
CA LEU A 186 -9.25 -15.98 8.42
C LEU A 186 -10.39 -15.28 7.67
N ALA A 187 -11.15 -14.41 8.36
CA ALA A 187 -12.23 -13.63 7.75
C ALA A 187 -11.71 -12.72 6.65
N GLY A 188 -10.64 -11.97 6.91
CA GLY A 188 -9.99 -11.12 5.92
C GLY A 188 -9.42 -11.91 4.74
N GLY A 189 -8.81 -13.06 5.00
CA GLY A 189 -8.30 -13.97 3.97
C GLY A 189 -9.40 -14.48 3.05
N ILE A 190 -10.54 -14.91 3.59
CA ILE A 190 -11.69 -15.37 2.81
C ILE A 190 -12.26 -14.23 1.96
N LEU A 191 -12.46 -13.05 2.53
CA LEU A 191 -12.95 -11.88 1.78
C LEU A 191 -12.01 -11.51 0.63
N PHE A 192 -10.69 -11.52 0.88
CA PHE A 192 -9.71 -11.21 -0.14
C PHE A 192 -9.66 -12.27 -1.26
N LEU A 193 -9.84 -13.53 -0.90
CA LEU A 193 -9.91 -14.63 -1.86
C LEU A 193 -11.14 -14.51 -2.77
N ILE A 194 -12.32 -14.20 -2.19
CA ILE A 194 -13.55 -13.97 -2.95
C ILE A 194 -13.36 -12.78 -3.91
N GLN A 195 -12.87 -11.64 -3.40
CA GLN A 195 -12.64 -10.44 -4.20
C GLN A 195 -11.68 -10.71 -5.37
N THR A 196 -10.58 -11.41 -5.10
CA THR A 196 -9.60 -11.76 -6.13
C THR A 196 -10.19 -12.69 -7.17
N GLY A 197 -10.95 -13.71 -6.74
CA GLY A 197 -11.66 -14.62 -7.62
C GLY A 197 -12.62 -13.90 -8.57
N VAL A 198 -13.44 -13.02 -8.04
CA VAL A 198 -14.37 -12.19 -8.86
C VAL A 198 -13.60 -11.35 -9.87
N ASN A 199 -12.56 -10.63 -9.42
CA ASN A 199 -11.79 -9.75 -10.31
C ASN A 199 -11.08 -10.49 -11.45
N ILE A 200 -10.59 -11.71 -11.21
CA ILE A 200 -9.93 -12.51 -12.25
C ILE A 200 -10.94 -13.05 -13.26
N HIS A 201 -12.10 -13.48 -12.81
CA HIS A 201 -13.08 -14.14 -13.67
C HIS A 201 -14.08 -13.19 -14.33
N ILE A 202 -14.22 -11.95 -13.84
CA ILE A 202 -15.22 -11.00 -14.38
C ILE A 202 -14.97 -10.68 -15.86
N GLY A 203 -13.71 -10.59 -16.29
CA GLY A 203 -13.36 -10.33 -17.69
C GLY A 203 -13.77 -11.48 -18.61
N ALA A 204 -13.48 -12.72 -18.23
CA ALA A 204 -13.89 -13.90 -18.97
C ALA A 204 -15.42 -14.02 -19.04
N TYR A 205 -16.09 -13.79 -17.91
CA TYR A 205 -17.56 -13.81 -17.83
C TYR A 205 -18.24 -12.81 -18.78
N ILE A 206 -17.71 -11.58 -18.86
CA ILE A 206 -18.24 -10.55 -19.77
C ILE A 206 -18.09 -10.96 -21.23
N LEU A 207 -16.92 -11.51 -21.60
CA LEU A 207 -16.68 -12.02 -22.95
C LEU A 207 -17.59 -13.20 -23.32
N ASP A 208 -17.77 -14.16 -22.40
CA ASP A 208 -18.65 -15.32 -22.60
C ASP A 208 -20.12 -14.91 -22.77
N ARG A 209 -20.53 -13.77 -22.23
CA ARG A 209 -21.87 -13.21 -22.42
C ARG A 209 -22.01 -12.39 -23.71
N GLY A 210 -20.96 -12.29 -24.53
CA GLY A 210 -20.97 -11.53 -25.80
C GLY A 210 -21.03 -10.01 -25.60
N LEU A 211 -20.71 -9.52 -24.39
CA LEU A 211 -20.60 -8.10 -24.10
C LEU A 211 -19.22 -7.61 -24.54
N SER A 212 -19.15 -6.55 -25.32
CA SER A 212 -17.88 -5.96 -25.73
C SER A 212 -17.38 -4.98 -24.65
N PHE A 213 -16.07 -4.93 -24.42
CA PHE A 213 -15.41 -3.91 -23.57
C PHE A 213 -15.35 -2.52 -24.23
N THR A 214 -16.24 -2.21 -25.19
CA THR A 214 -16.32 -0.88 -25.78
C THR A 214 -17.00 0.06 -24.80
N LEU A 215 -16.18 0.74 -23.99
CA LEU A 215 -16.49 2.03 -23.40
C LEU A 215 -15.69 3.09 -24.15
#